data_12ff8aee545a7f8b069d62c1aa639ae0
#
_entry.id   12ff8aee545a7f8b069d62c1aa639ae0
#
_cell.length_a   1.000
_cell.length_b   1.000
_cell.length_c   1.000
_cell.angle_alpha   90.00
_cell.angle_beta   90.00
_cell.angle_gamma   90.00
#
_symmetry.space_group_name_H-M   'P 1'
#
loop_
_entity.id
_entity.type
_entity.pdbx_description
1 polymer ?
#
loop_
_entity_poly.entity_id
_entity_poly.type
_entity_poly.pdbx_seq_one_letter_code
_entity_poly.pdbx_strand_id
1 'polypeptide(L)'
;MKACLNRMFAVVCFLFFLGGSVFAQSEELNDNIYNPGKLKPRDSILKVKAGQPAPDFTLPAVSGKKISLSDYRGKRNVVISFVPAAFTPICSNQWPGYKIVKDMFDDSDAVLLGITVDNIPTLHAWTRQMGEVWFEVLSDFWPHGSVADRYGVLRSDGLSERALFFIDREGIISAVLVMDINRRPDLEACKVELKKLNKK
;
A
#
# COMPACT_ATOMS: atom_id res chain seq x y z
N MET A 1 -8.77 39.02 54.91
CA MET A 1 -8.14 37.75 54.64
C MET A 1 -9.17 36.74 54.13
N LYS A 2 -9.70 36.87 52.92
CA LYS A 2 -10.56 35.84 52.25
C LYS A 2 -10.65 36.21 50.77
N ALA A 3 -9.57 36.05 50.01
CA ALA A 3 -9.61 36.16 48.54
C ALA A 3 -8.33 35.59 47.91
N CYS A 4 -8.06 34.31 48.11
CA CYS A 4 -6.90 33.64 47.46
C CYS A 4 -7.06 32.12 47.34
N LEU A 5 -8.28 31.61 47.13
CA LEU A 5 -8.47 30.14 47.04
C LEU A 5 -9.35 29.71 45.84
N ASN A 6 -9.44 30.49 44.77
CA ASN A 6 -10.35 30.12 43.66
C ASN A 6 -9.72 30.22 42.27
N ARG A 7 -8.38 30.06 42.17
CA ARG A 7 -7.67 30.09 40.86
C ARG A 7 -6.86 28.83 40.52
N MET A 8 -7.00 27.75 41.27
CA MET A 8 -6.18 26.55 41.06
C MET A 8 -6.95 25.29 40.59
N PHE A 9 -8.24 25.44 40.24
CA PHE A 9 -9.06 24.27 39.78
C PHE A 9 -9.44 24.29 38.29
N ALA A 10 -8.96 25.26 37.51
CA ALA A 10 -9.34 25.40 36.09
C ALA A 10 -8.29 24.90 35.07
N VAL A 11 -7.15 24.38 35.52
CA VAL A 11 -6.05 23.97 34.58
C VAL A 11 -5.91 22.44 34.39
N VAL A 12 -6.61 21.62 35.17
CA VAL A 12 -6.45 20.15 35.10
C VAL A 12 -7.42 19.46 34.11
N CYS A 13 -8.43 20.11 33.59
CA CYS A 13 -9.42 19.48 32.69
C CYS A 13 -9.13 19.56 31.19
N PHE A 14 -8.01 20.17 30.73
CA PHE A 14 -7.78 20.37 29.29
C PHE A 14 -6.74 19.41 28.65
N LEU A 15 -6.18 18.47 29.39
CA LEU A 15 -5.14 17.55 28.86
C LEU A 15 -5.64 16.13 28.55
N PHE A 16 -6.93 15.84 28.69
CA PHE A 16 -7.47 14.49 28.44
C PHE A 16 -8.21 14.31 27.11
N PHE A 17 -8.26 15.32 26.23
CA PHE A 17 -9.02 15.22 24.98
C PHE A 17 -8.20 14.98 23.69
N LEU A 18 -6.88 14.90 23.78
CA LEU A 18 -6.02 14.66 22.59
C LEU A 18 -5.58 13.20 22.39
N GLY A 19 -5.89 12.31 23.33
CA GLY A 19 -5.54 10.87 23.22
C GLY A 19 -6.62 9.98 22.59
N GLY A 20 -7.85 10.45 22.48
CA GLY A 20 -8.98 9.60 22.09
C GLY A 20 -9.06 9.27 20.59
N SER A 21 -8.53 10.13 19.73
CA SER A 21 -8.75 9.99 18.28
C SER A 21 -7.86 8.93 17.61
N VAL A 22 -6.67 8.68 18.14
CA VAL A 22 -5.75 7.69 17.55
C VAL A 22 -6.13 6.27 17.94
N PHE A 23 -6.61 6.06 19.16
CA PHE A 23 -7.09 4.75 19.62
C PHE A 23 -8.42 4.37 18.97
N ALA A 24 -9.34 5.32 18.80
CA ALA A 24 -10.63 5.07 18.14
C ALA A 24 -10.48 4.63 16.65
N GLN A 25 -9.53 5.22 15.91
CA GLN A 25 -9.27 4.82 14.53
C GLN A 25 -8.71 3.39 14.40
N SER A 26 -7.88 2.94 15.34
CA SER A 26 -7.32 1.58 15.33
C SER A 26 -8.35 0.52 15.73
N GLU A 27 -9.24 0.83 16.65
CA GLU A 27 -10.36 -0.05 17.04
C GLU A 27 -11.35 -0.21 15.88
N GLU A 28 -11.81 0.88 15.26
CA GLU A 28 -12.74 0.87 14.14
C GLU A 28 -12.19 0.08 12.93
N LEU A 29 -10.88 0.14 12.65
CA LEU A 29 -10.28 -0.68 11.60
C LEU A 29 -10.37 -2.17 11.95
N ASN A 30 -10.04 -2.54 13.19
CA ASN A 30 -10.05 -3.93 13.62
C ASN A 30 -11.44 -4.57 13.55
N ASP A 31 -12.47 -3.82 13.88
CA ASP A 31 -13.87 -4.27 13.83
C ASP A 31 -14.36 -4.52 12.39
N ASN A 32 -13.75 -3.82 11.41
CA ASN A 32 -14.09 -3.97 10.00
C ASN A 32 -13.19 -4.96 9.24
N ILE A 33 -12.20 -5.58 9.91
CA ILE A 33 -11.32 -6.56 9.27
C ILE A 33 -12.06 -7.88 9.02
N TYR A 34 -12.21 -8.23 7.75
CA TYR A 34 -12.68 -9.54 7.33
C TYR A 34 -11.52 -10.52 7.23
N ASN A 35 -11.54 -11.60 8.00
CA ASN A 35 -10.54 -12.65 7.93
C ASN A 35 -11.00 -13.78 6.99
N PRO A 36 -10.42 -13.90 5.79
CA PRO A 36 -10.79 -14.94 4.83
C PRO A 36 -10.25 -16.34 5.22
N GLY A 37 -9.54 -16.46 6.35
CA GLY A 37 -8.82 -17.66 6.71
C GLY A 37 -7.54 -17.87 5.88
N LYS A 38 -7.05 -19.10 5.83
CA LYS A 38 -5.84 -19.45 5.09
C LYS A 38 -6.18 -19.68 3.62
N LEU A 39 -5.60 -18.89 2.75
CA LEU A 39 -5.75 -19.01 1.31
C LEU A 39 -4.62 -19.87 0.69
N LYS A 40 -4.84 -20.38 -0.53
CA LYS A 40 -3.78 -21.05 -1.31
C LYS A 40 -2.59 -20.09 -1.47
N PRO A 41 -1.38 -20.48 -1.07
CA PRO A 41 -0.22 -19.57 -0.99
C PRO A 41 0.05 -18.81 -2.29
N ARG A 42 -0.13 -19.46 -3.44
CA ARG A 42 -0.01 -18.86 -4.77
C ARG A 42 -0.98 -19.55 -5.73
N ASP A 43 -1.67 -18.75 -6.56
CA ASP A 43 -2.74 -19.24 -7.44
C ASP A 43 -2.69 -18.63 -8.85
N SER A 44 -1.59 -18.00 -9.23
CA SER A 44 -1.41 -17.36 -10.53
C SER A 44 -0.07 -17.74 -11.17
N ILE A 45 0.08 -17.40 -12.45
CA ILE A 45 1.30 -17.62 -13.23
C ILE A 45 1.78 -16.27 -13.76
N LEU A 46 3.02 -15.87 -13.40
CA LEU A 46 3.61 -14.63 -13.88
C LEU A 46 3.65 -14.58 -15.41
N LYS A 47 3.22 -13.46 -15.97
CA LYS A 47 3.27 -13.16 -17.42
C LYS A 47 4.46 -12.27 -17.78
N VAL A 48 5.16 -11.73 -16.78
CA VAL A 48 6.32 -10.85 -16.93
C VAL A 48 7.49 -11.32 -16.08
N LYS A 49 8.69 -10.90 -16.44
CA LYS A 49 9.93 -11.24 -15.71
C LYS A 49 10.92 -10.07 -15.72
N ALA A 50 11.92 -10.12 -14.85
CA ALA A 50 13.03 -9.17 -14.86
C ALA A 50 13.69 -9.07 -16.24
N GLY A 51 14.10 -7.88 -16.63
CA GLY A 51 14.68 -7.55 -17.93
C GLY A 51 13.65 -7.20 -19.01
N GLN A 52 12.36 -7.35 -18.77
CA GLN A 52 11.31 -6.99 -19.72
C GLN A 52 10.72 -5.62 -19.41
N PRO A 53 10.19 -4.89 -20.43
CA PRO A 53 9.37 -3.71 -20.20
C PRO A 53 8.16 -4.05 -19.35
N ALA A 54 7.89 -3.21 -18.34
CA ALA A 54 6.69 -3.33 -17.54
C ALA A 54 5.44 -2.98 -18.39
N PRO A 55 4.38 -3.81 -18.36
CA PRO A 55 3.13 -3.47 -19.02
C PRO A 55 2.57 -2.14 -18.51
N ASP A 56 2.35 -1.19 -19.42
CA ASP A 56 1.79 0.12 -19.04
C ASP A 56 0.32 0.00 -18.62
N PHE A 57 -0.12 0.91 -17.77
CA PHE A 57 -1.50 1.02 -17.32
C PHE A 57 -1.87 2.46 -17.00
N THR A 58 -3.16 2.72 -16.95
CA THR A 58 -3.73 3.94 -16.38
C THR A 58 -4.89 3.54 -15.48
N LEU A 59 -4.76 3.82 -14.17
CA LEU A 59 -5.75 3.45 -13.16
C LEU A 59 -6.24 4.70 -12.39
N PRO A 60 -7.51 4.70 -11.94
CA PRO A 60 -8.00 5.71 -11.02
C PRO A 60 -7.36 5.52 -9.64
N ALA A 61 -7.03 6.63 -8.98
CA ALA A 61 -6.46 6.68 -7.64
C ALA A 61 -7.48 7.21 -6.61
N VAL A 62 -7.29 6.83 -5.35
CA VAL A 62 -8.06 7.36 -4.22
C VAL A 62 -7.94 8.88 -4.11
N SER A 63 -6.81 9.46 -4.54
CA SER A 63 -6.59 10.90 -4.63
C SER A 63 -7.48 11.63 -5.65
N GLY A 64 -8.29 10.89 -6.44
CA GLY A 64 -9.12 11.43 -7.52
C GLY A 64 -8.38 11.62 -8.85
N LYS A 65 -7.09 11.34 -8.89
CA LYS A 65 -6.29 11.39 -10.13
C LYS A 65 -6.41 10.11 -10.93
N LYS A 66 -6.01 10.17 -12.20
CA LYS A 66 -5.63 8.99 -12.98
C LYS A 66 -4.11 8.93 -13.03
N ILE A 67 -3.56 7.77 -12.71
CA ILE A 67 -2.11 7.53 -12.65
C ILE A 67 -1.74 6.52 -13.72
N SER A 68 -0.80 6.88 -14.58
CA SER A 68 -0.21 5.98 -15.57
C SER A 68 1.20 5.57 -15.14
N LEU A 69 1.59 4.32 -15.38
CA LEU A 69 2.96 3.89 -15.11
C LEU A 69 3.95 4.69 -15.96
N SER A 70 3.60 4.99 -17.20
CA SER A 70 4.39 5.81 -18.13
C SER A 70 4.65 7.25 -17.64
N ASP A 71 3.87 7.79 -16.70
CA ASP A 71 4.09 9.13 -16.13
C ASP A 71 5.44 9.25 -15.40
N TYR A 72 5.98 8.12 -14.94
CA TYR A 72 7.24 8.03 -14.20
C TYR A 72 8.45 7.69 -15.08
N ARG A 73 8.22 7.25 -16.33
CA ARG A 73 9.31 6.86 -17.24
C ARG A 73 10.25 8.04 -17.51
N GLY A 74 11.56 7.79 -17.41
CA GLY A 74 12.61 8.80 -17.55
C GLY A 74 12.75 9.73 -16.35
N LYS A 75 11.92 9.55 -15.30
CA LYS A 75 11.87 10.46 -14.15
C LYS A 75 12.24 9.76 -12.86
N ARG A 76 11.54 8.67 -12.52
CA ARG A 76 11.66 7.99 -11.23
C ARG A 76 11.55 6.47 -11.37
N ASN A 77 12.19 5.75 -10.47
CA ASN A 77 11.94 4.34 -10.29
C ASN A 77 10.53 4.12 -9.72
N VAL A 78 9.93 2.97 -9.99
CA VAL A 78 8.58 2.63 -9.51
C VAL A 78 8.61 1.27 -8.82
N VAL A 79 7.98 1.18 -7.66
CA VAL A 79 7.63 -0.09 -7.04
C VAL A 79 6.11 -0.24 -7.07
N ILE A 80 5.62 -1.26 -7.75
CA ILE A 80 4.20 -1.62 -7.69
C ILE A 80 4.00 -2.64 -6.58
N SER A 81 3.08 -2.35 -5.66
CA SER A 81 2.65 -3.26 -4.60
C SER A 81 1.22 -3.73 -4.84
N PHE A 82 1.07 -4.93 -5.40
CA PHE A 82 -0.23 -5.59 -5.42
C PHE A 82 -0.54 -6.17 -4.04
N VAL A 83 -1.76 -5.92 -3.56
CA VAL A 83 -2.30 -6.57 -2.36
C VAL A 83 -3.67 -7.17 -2.67
N PRO A 84 -4.00 -8.34 -2.08
CA PRO A 84 -5.19 -9.11 -2.43
C PRO A 84 -6.51 -8.36 -2.28
N ALA A 85 -6.78 -7.77 -1.11
CA ALA A 85 -8.04 -7.11 -0.84
C ALA A 85 -7.94 -6.13 0.33
N ALA A 86 -8.70 -5.04 0.23
CA ALA A 86 -8.94 -4.13 1.34
C ALA A 86 -9.60 -4.86 2.53
N PHE A 87 -9.48 -4.29 3.72
CA PHE A 87 -10.08 -4.80 4.96
C PHE A 87 -9.74 -6.26 5.29
N THR A 88 -8.57 -6.76 4.86
CA THR A 88 -8.05 -8.06 5.29
C THR A 88 -6.84 -7.89 6.22
N PRO A 89 -6.58 -8.84 7.14
CA PRO A 89 -5.61 -8.64 8.23
C PRO A 89 -4.21 -8.30 7.74
N ILE A 90 -3.69 -9.04 6.77
CA ILE A 90 -2.32 -8.87 6.30
C ILE A 90 -2.18 -7.61 5.43
N CYS A 91 -3.16 -7.31 4.57
CA CYS A 91 -3.13 -6.11 3.73
C CYS A 91 -3.23 -4.84 4.57
N SER A 92 -4.11 -4.83 5.58
CA SER A 92 -4.28 -3.70 6.52
C SER A 92 -3.06 -3.45 7.41
N ASN A 93 -2.15 -4.41 7.53
CA ASN A 93 -0.87 -4.26 8.21
C ASN A 93 0.31 -3.96 7.25
N GLN A 94 0.22 -4.41 6.00
CA GLN A 94 1.31 -4.26 5.02
C GLN A 94 1.54 -2.80 4.64
N TRP A 95 0.49 -2.11 4.20
CA TRP A 95 0.62 -0.74 3.70
C TRP A 95 0.99 0.28 4.77
N PRO A 96 0.40 0.28 5.98
CA PRO A 96 0.92 1.11 7.07
C PRO A 96 2.38 0.81 7.41
N GLY A 97 2.79 -0.45 7.30
CA GLY A 97 4.18 -0.86 7.53
C GLY A 97 5.20 -0.17 6.60
N TYR A 98 4.80 0.24 5.41
CA TYR A 98 5.68 0.97 4.51
C TYR A 98 6.03 2.40 4.99
N LYS A 99 5.33 2.95 5.99
CA LYS A 99 5.74 4.21 6.64
C LYS A 99 7.14 4.11 7.27
N ILE A 100 7.47 2.93 7.81
CA ILE A 100 8.76 2.66 8.49
C ILE A 100 9.93 2.71 7.49
N VAL A 101 9.66 2.40 6.23
CA VAL A 101 10.69 2.28 5.18
C VAL A 101 10.59 3.37 4.10
N LYS A 102 9.84 4.44 4.37
CA LYS A 102 9.66 5.53 3.41
C LYS A 102 10.98 6.11 2.93
N ASP A 103 11.92 6.35 3.85
CA ASP A 103 13.22 6.92 3.53
C ASP A 103 14.00 6.05 2.53
N MET A 104 13.80 4.73 2.54
CA MET A 104 14.44 3.82 1.58
C MET A 104 13.93 4.03 0.15
N PHE A 105 12.66 4.39 -0.01
CA PHE A 105 12.09 4.74 -1.31
C PHE A 105 12.62 6.10 -1.77
N ASP A 106 12.70 7.07 -0.87
CA ASP A 106 13.25 8.40 -1.16
C ASP A 106 14.73 8.30 -1.55
N ASP A 107 15.55 7.56 -0.82
CA ASP A 107 16.95 7.28 -1.12
C ASP A 107 17.14 6.58 -2.47
N SER A 108 16.14 5.82 -2.91
CA SER A 108 16.16 5.09 -4.18
C SER A 108 15.50 5.86 -5.32
N ASP A 109 15.11 7.12 -5.10
CA ASP A 109 14.30 7.92 -6.02
C ASP A 109 13.14 7.08 -6.62
N ALA A 110 12.49 6.32 -5.76
CA ALA A 110 11.41 5.42 -6.13
C ALA A 110 10.06 5.90 -5.61
N VAL A 111 9.02 5.76 -6.42
CA VAL A 111 7.63 5.89 -5.99
C VAL A 111 7.05 4.51 -5.70
N LEU A 112 6.16 4.45 -4.72
CA LEU A 112 5.35 3.27 -4.45
C LEU A 112 3.95 3.49 -5.02
N LEU A 113 3.43 2.52 -5.75
CA LEU A 113 2.04 2.47 -6.23
C LEU A 113 1.37 1.23 -5.62
N GLY A 114 0.39 1.46 -4.74
CA GLY A 114 -0.43 0.37 -4.18
C GLY A 114 -1.58 0.05 -5.12
N ILE A 115 -1.75 -1.21 -5.52
CA ILE A 115 -2.82 -1.64 -6.44
C ILE A 115 -3.61 -2.77 -5.80
N THR A 116 -4.93 -2.67 -5.87
CA THR A 116 -5.85 -3.77 -5.58
C THR A 116 -6.98 -3.83 -6.61
N VAL A 117 -7.71 -4.93 -6.63
CA VAL A 117 -8.91 -5.10 -7.45
C VAL A 117 -10.17 -4.48 -6.83
N ASP A 118 -10.05 -3.82 -5.67
CA ASP A 118 -11.15 -3.14 -5.00
C ASP A 118 -11.53 -1.83 -5.70
N ASN A 119 -12.79 -1.41 -5.54
CA ASN A 119 -13.27 -0.14 -6.07
C ASN A 119 -12.81 1.08 -5.22
N ILE A 120 -12.87 2.27 -5.82
CA ILE A 120 -12.42 3.53 -5.16
C ILE A 120 -13.14 3.80 -3.83
N PRO A 121 -14.49 3.70 -3.68
CA PRO A 121 -15.13 3.91 -2.38
C PRO A 121 -14.60 2.99 -1.28
N THR A 122 -14.39 1.71 -1.57
CA THR A 122 -13.81 0.75 -0.63
C THR A 122 -12.39 1.16 -0.24
N LEU A 123 -11.53 1.50 -1.21
CA LEU A 123 -10.17 1.93 -0.97
C LEU A 123 -10.10 3.24 -0.18
N HIS A 124 -11.00 4.19 -0.47
CA HIS A 124 -11.09 5.45 0.28
C HIS A 124 -11.39 5.19 1.76
N ALA A 125 -12.41 4.37 2.07
CA ALA A 125 -12.77 4.02 3.43
C ALA A 125 -11.62 3.30 4.14
N TRP A 126 -11.01 2.32 3.47
CA TRP A 126 -9.92 1.53 4.03
C TRP A 126 -8.67 2.35 4.33
N THR A 127 -8.22 3.19 3.38
CA THR A 127 -7.03 4.03 3.59
C THR A 127 -7.23 5.04 4.71
N ARG A 128 -8.43 5.59 4.86
CA ARG A 128 -8.75 6.49 5.98
C ARG A 128 -8.67 5.79 7.33
N GLN A 129 -9.18 4.58 7.44
CA GLN A 129 -9.14 3.80 8.69
C GLN A 129 -7.73 3.32 9.06
N MET A 130 -6.88 3.01 8.06
CA MET A 130 -5.47 2.68 8.29
C MET A 130 -4.62 3.88 8.74
N GLY A 131 -5.15 5.10 8.68
CA GLY A 131 -4.38 6.33 8.72
C GLY A 131 -3.58 6.52 7.43
N GLU A 132 -3.62 7.71 6.87
CA GLU A 132 -3.12 8.06 5.53
C GLU A 132 -1.80 7.40 5.15
N VAL A 133 -1.74 6.85 3.93
CA VAL A 133 -0.52 6.32 3.33
C VAL A 133 0.17 7.42 2.51
N TRP A 134 1.49 7.37 2.38
CA TRP A 134 2.30 8.40 1.70
C TRP A 134 2.42 8.18 0.18
N PHE A 135 1.77 7.18 -0.37
CA PHE A 135 1.83 6.77 -1.78
C PHE A 135 0.44 6.72 -2.40
N GLU A 136 0.38 6.71 -3.74
CA GLU A 136 -0.88 6.61 -4.46
C GLU A 136 -1.46 5.19 -4.36
N VAL A 137 -2.75 5.11 -4.06
CA VAL A 137 -3.54 3.86 -4.00
C VAL A 137 -4.47 3.81 -5.18
N LEU A 138 -4.33 2.77 -5.98
CA LEU A 138 -4.95 2.62 -7.29
C LEU A 138 -5.94 1.45 -7.30
N SER A 139 -7.01 1.62 -8.05
CA SER A 139 -8.09 0.64 -8.22
C SER A 139 -8.00 -0.04 -9.57
N ASP A 140 -7.74 -1.34 -9.58
CA ASP A 140 -7.81 -2.23 -10.75
C ASP A 140 -9.16 -2.97 -10.79
N PHE A 141 -10.25 -2.25 -10.42
CA PHE A 141 -11.58 -2.81 -10.27
C PHE A 141 -12.24 -3.11 -11.64
N TRP A 142 -12.06 -2.22 -12.63
CA TRP A 142 -12.72 -2.39 -13.91
C TRP A 142 -11.86 -1.96 -15.11
N PRO A 143 -11.74 -2.82 -16.15
CA PRO A 143 -12.13 -4.24 -16.17
C PRO A 143 -11.43 -5.00 -15.06
N HIS A 144 -12.15 -5.91 -14.39
CA HIS A 144 -11.72 -6.52 -13.14
C HIS A 144 -10.34 -7.15 -13.25
N GLY A 145 -9.39 -6.63 -12.46
CA GLY A 145 -8.04 -7.15 -12.36
C GLY A 145 -7.24 -7.10 -13.68
N SER A 146 -7.58 -6.19 -14.60
CA SER A 146 -6.95 -6.16 -15.93
C SER A 146 -5.46 -5.88 -15.88
N VAL A 147 -4.99 -5.10 -14.91
CA VAL A 147 -3.55 -4.85 -14.69
C VAL A 147 -2.93 -6.06 -14.00
N ALA A 148 -3.55 -6.58 -12.94
CA ALA A 148 -3.10 -7.78 -12.25
C ALA A 148 -2.98 -8.97 -13.21
N ASP A 149 -3.93 -9.14 -14.16
CA ASP A 149 -3.87 -10.18 -15.18
C ASP A 149 -2.68 -9.98 -16.14
N ARG A 150 -2.43 -8.76 -16.62
CA ARG A 150 -1.28 -8.48 -17.53
C ARG A 150 0.06 -8.77 -16.86
N TYR A 151 0.17 -8.55 -15.55
CA TYR A 151 1.36 -8.89 -14.78
C TYR A 151 1.41 -10.37 -14.38
N GLY A 152 0.30 -11.12 -14.57
CA GLY A 152 0.19 -12.52 -14.21
C GLY A 152 0.09 -12.74 -12.70
N VAL A 153 -0.60 -11.83 -12.01
CA VAL A 153 -0.85 -11.89 -10.58
C VAL A 153 -2.34 -11.84 -10.21
N LEU A 154 -3.24 -11.93 -11.20
CA LEU A 154 -4.66 -12.15 -10.95
C LEU A 154 -4.87 -13.64 -10.63
N ARG A 155 -5.52 -13.93 -9.52
CA ARG A 155 -5.84 -15.25 -9.00
C ARG A 155 -7.17 -15.76 -9.56
N SER A 156 -7.40 -17.06 -9.47
CA SER A 156 -8.66 -17.66 -9.91
C SER A 156 -9.87 -17.28 -9.04
N ASP A 157 -9.63 -16.83 -7.80
CA ASP A 157 -10.64 -16.30 -6.88
C ASP A 157 -10.98 -14.82 -7.13
N GLY A 158 -10.39 -14.20 -8.14
CA GLY A 158 -10.61 -12.79 -8.50
C GLY A 158 -9.79 -11.80 -7.68
N LEU A 159 -9.02 -12.22 -6.68
CA LEU A 159 -8.09 -11.38 -5.95
C LEU A 159 -6.77 -11.20 -6.72
N SER A 160 -5.94 -10.24 -6.32
CA SER A 160 -4.56 -10.24 -6.76
C SER A 160 -3.67 -11.07 -5.83
N GLU A 161 -2.54 -11.57 -6.34
CA GLU A 161 -1.46 -12.05 -5.47
C GLU A 161 -0.90 -10.89 -4.64
N ARG A 162 -0.15 -11.26 -3.60
CA ARG A 162 0.73 -10.35 -2.89
C ARG A 162 2.04 -10.27 -3.63
N ALA A 163 2.28 -9.20 -4.39
CA ALA A 163 3.44 -9.11 -5.27
C ALA A 163 4.05 -7.70 -5.27
N LEU A 164 5.37 -7.64 -5.43
CA LEU A 164 6.13 -6.41 -5.66
C LEU A 164 6.84 -6.50 -7.00
N PHE A 165 6.71 -5.44 -7.80
CA PHE A 165 7.45 -5.26 -9.04
C PHE A 165 8.33 -4.03 -8.90
N PHE A 166 9.62 -4.19 -9.08
CA PHE A 166 10.61 -3.12 -9.06
C PHE A 166 10.92 -2.74 -10.51
N ILE A 167 10.69 -1.50 -10.87
CA ILE A 167 10.77 -0.99 -12.24
C ILE A 167 11.73 0.19 -12.24
N ASP A 168 12.71 0.15 -13.13
CA ASP A 168 13.67 1.23 -13.26
C ASP A 168 13.09 2.42 -14.04
N ARG A 169 13.86 3.52 -14.12
CA ARG A 169 13.46 4.76 -14.81
C ARG A 169 13.17 4.55 -16.29
N GLU A 170 13.80 3.56 -16.92
CA GLU A 170 13.57 3.18 -18.32
C GLU A 170 12.25 2.42 -18.51
N GLY A 171 11.58 2.05 -17.41
CA GLY A 171 10.35 1.26 -17.40
C GLY A 171 10.60 -0.23 -17.53
N ILE A 172 11.82 -0.69 -17.23
CA ILE A 172 12.18 -2.12 -17.27
C ILE A 172 12.02 -2.73 -15.89
N ILE A 173 11.42 -3.90 -15.82
CA ILE A 173 11.30 -4.66 -14.57
C ILE A 173 12.69 -5.10 -14.12
N SER A 174 13.16 -4.60 -13.00
CA SER A 174 14.42 -4.99 -12.37
C SER A 174 14.29 -6.26 -11.55
N ALA A 175 13.19 -6.40 -10.81
CA ALA A 175 12.91 -7.57 -9.98
C ALA A 175 11.40 -7.78 -9.79
N VAL A 176 11.02 -9.03 -9.50
CA VAL A 176 9.66 -9.44 -9.15
C VAL A 176 9.71 -10.31 -7.90
N LEU A 177 8.93 -9.94 -6.89
CA LEU A 177 8.74 -10.73 -5.68
C LEU A 177 7.26 -11.09 -5.57
N VAL A 178 6.92 -12.37 -5.65
CA VAL A 178 5.56 -12.88 -5.37
C VAL A 178 5.63 -13.70 -4.10
N MET A 179 4.94 -13.23 -3.07
CA MET A 179 4.96 -13.81 -1.73
C MET A 179 3.79 -14.77 -1.53
N ASP A 180 3.91 -15.63 -0.50
CA ASP A 180 2.75 -16.32 0.05
C ASP A 180 1.70 -15.27 0.47
N ILE A 181 0.48 -15.41 -0.06
CA ILE A 181 -0.62 -14.46 0.22
C ILE A 181 -0.90 -14.32 1.71
N ASN A 182 -0.61 -15.35 2.51
CA ASN A 182 -0.81 -15.40 3.96
C ASN A 182 0.32 -14.75 4.77
N ARG A 183 1.31 -14.13 4.13
CA ARG A 183 2.47 -13.51 4.79
C ARG A 183 2.73 -12.11 4.22
N ARG A 184 3.22 -11.20 5.07
CA ARG A 184 3.70 -9.89 4.60
C ARG A 184 5.00 -10.03 3.81
N PRO A 185 5.31 -9.09 2.90
CA PRO A 185 6.63 -8.99 2.29
C PRO A 185 7.73 -8.86 3.36
N ASP A 186 8.87 -9.49 3.10
CA ASP A 186 10.08 -9.21 3.83
C ASP A 186 10.62 -7.83 3.42
N LEU A 187 10.68 -6.91 4.38
CA LEU A 187 11.16 -5.55 4.14
C LEU A 187 12.65 -5.51 3.80
N GLU A 188 13.47 -6.45 4.28
CA GLU A 188 14.88 -6.53 3.91
C GLU A 188 15.04 -6.96 2.45
N ALA A 189 14.24 -7.91 1.96
CA ALA A 189 14.21 -8.25 0.54
C ALA A 189 13.81 -7.04 -0.32
N CYS A 190 12.81 -6.27 0.12
CA CYS A 190 12.41 -5.03 -0.54
C CYS A 190 13.56 -4.01 -0.59
N LYS A 191 14.28 -3.82 0.51
CA LYS A 191 15.44 -2.93 0.61
C LYS A 191 16.58 -3.32 -0.34
N VAL A 192 16.86 -4.63 -0.44
CA VAL A 192 17.89 -5.13 -1.37
C VAL A 192 17.55 -4.76 -2.81
N GLU A 193 16.30 -4.95 -3.21
CA GLU A 193 15.88 -4.64 -4.58
C GLU A 193 15.83 -3.14 -4.87
N LEU A 194 15.39 -2.32 -3.91
CA LEU A 194 15.43 -0.84 -4.01
C LEU A 194 16.86 -0.33 -4.23
N LYS A 195 17.84 -0.87 -3.47
CA LYS A 195 19.25 -0.49 -3.64
C LYS A 195 19.83 -0.85 -5.01
N LYS A 196 19.32 -1.87 -5.69
CA LYS A 196 19.74 -2.23 -7.05
C LYS A 196 19.24 -1.24 -8.09
N LEU A 197 18.07 -0.61 -7.88
CA LEU A 197 17.54 0.42 -8.77
C LEU A 197 18.45 1.65 -8.85
N ASN A 198 19.16 1.98 -7.76
CA ASN A 198 20.07 3.13 -7.72
C ASN A 198 21.42 2.91 -8.42
N LYS A 199 21.76 1.67 -8.79
CA LYS A 199 23.06 1.33 -9.38
C LYS A 199 23.06 1.36 -10.91
N LYS A 200 21.94 1.66 -11.51
CA LYS A 200 21.76 1.86 -12.94
C LYS A 200 21.57 3.36 -13.22
#